data_9286157576a033d798885ef38fd2a4db
#
_entry.id   9286157576a033d798885ef38fd2a4db
#
_cell.length_a   1.000
_cell.length_b   1.000
_cell.length_c   1.000
_cell.angle_alpha   90.00
_cell.angle_beta   90.00
_cell.angle_gamma   90.00
#
_symmetry.space_group_name_H-M   'P 1'
#
loop_
_entity.id
_entity.type
_entity.pdbx_description
1 polymer ?
#
loop_
_entity_poly.entity_id
_entity_poly.type
_entity_poly.pdbx_seq_one_letter_code
_entity_poly.pdbx_strand_id
1 'polypeptide(L)'
;MTESTESAERLARPLIHLARLVGLATSYIGMSDDYHEIDDDVLKALLGALGVDAHDDDAIDDSVVRILRERHGRLVAPTVLHVVGKEDRVLLNTGIMQIPSATITLENGDEYQGALEPGAGDGSQAYEVDGKFVATASITIPADLPVSYTHLTL
;
A
#
# COMPACT_ATOMS: atom_id res chain seq x y z
N MET A 1 5.21 32.41 0.59
CA MET A 1 3.91 31.86 0.14
C MET A 1 4.00 31.12 -1.21
N THR A 2 5.06 31.25 -1.97
CA THR A 2 5.31 30.58 -3.26
C THR A 2 5.85 29.15 -3.12
N GLU A 3 6.73 28.86 -2.18
CA GLU A 3 7.32 27.52 -1.97
C GLU A 3 6.29 26.42 -1.63
N SER A 4 5.28 26.75 -0.82
CA SER A 4 4.23 25.77 -0.46
C SER A 4 3.35 25.35 -1.65
N THR A 5 3.13 26.26 -2.61
CA THR A 5 2.30 25.97 -3.79
C THR A 5 3.08 25.13 -4.80
N GLU A 6 4.35 25.45 -5.01
CA GLU A 6 5.25 24.74 -5.92
C GLU A 6 5.50 23.29 -5.44
N SER A 7 5.72 23.08 -4.14
CA SER A 7 5.79 21.74 -3.54
C SER A 7 4.49 20.95 -3.71
N ALA A 8 3.34 21.58 -3.55
CA ALA A 8 2.04 20.90 -3.72
C ALA A 8 1.78 20.51 -5.18
N GLU A 9 2.11 21.39 -6.14
CA GLU A 9 2.00 21.08 -7.57
C GLU A 9 2.94 19.96 -8.00
N ARG A 10 4.18 19.95 -7.49
CA ARG A 10 5.11 18.86 -7.76
C ARG A 10 4.61 17.51 -7.20
N LEU A 11 4.04 17.52 -6.00
CA LEU A 11 3.50 16.31 -5.38
C LEU A 11 2.29 15.72 -6.12
N ALA A 12 1.60 16.55 -6.90
CA ALA A 12 0.47 16.14 -7.74
C ALA A 12 0.92 15.55 -9.10
N ARG A 13 2.22 15.63 -9.44
CA ARG A 13 2.71 15.12 -10.73
C ARG A 13 2.64 13.59 -10.79
N PRO A 14 2.19 13.01 -11.92
CA PRO A 14 2.04 11.56 -12.09
C PRO A 14 3.32 10.77 -11.80
N LEU A 15 4.49 11.26 -12.24
CA LEU A 15 5.79 10.63 -11.97
C LEU A 15 6.09 10.53 -10.47
N ILE A 16 5.83 11.59 -9.72
CA ILE A 16 6.04 11.62 -8.25
C ILE A 16 5.08 10.66 -7.56
N HIS A 17 3.82 10.62 -8.02
CA HIS A 17 2.84 9.67 -7.53
C HIS A 17 3.29 8.22 -7.77
N LEU A 18 3.72 7.89 -9.00
CA LEU A 18 4.23 6.57 -9.37
C LEU A 18 5.45 6.18 -8.52
N ALA A 19 6.43 7.08 -8.37
CA ALA A 19 7.62 6.83 -7.56
C ALA A 19 7.26 6.48 -6.11
N ARG A 20 6.35 7.23 -5.49
CA ARG A 20 5.85 6.98 -4.14
C ARG A 20 5.05 5.68 -4.04
N LEU A 21 4.27 5.38 -5.05
CA LEU A 21 3.47 4.16 -5.11
C LEU A 21 4.35 2.90 -5.05
N VAL A 22 5.56 2.94 -5.61
CA VAL A 22 6.54 1.84 -5.54
C VAL A 22 7.51 1.95 -4.36
N GLY A 23 7.34 2.95 -3.49
CA GLY A 23 8.15 3.13 -2.28
C GLY A 23 9.46 3.89 -2.48
N LEU A 24 9.65 4.57 -3.61
CA LEU A 24 10.80 5.44 -3.81
C LEU A 24 10.64 6.76 -3.06
N ALA A 25 11.71 7.21 -2.40
CA ALA A 25 11.80 8.56 -1.91
C ALA A 25 11.85 9.55 -3.09
N THR A 26 11.16 10.67 -2.97
CA THR A 26 11.15 11.73 -4.00
C THR A 26 11.91 12.97 -3.56
N SER A 27 12.37 12.95 -2.31
CA SER A 27 13.17 14.02 -1.70
C SER A 27 13.95 13.46 -0.52
N TYR A 28 14.98 14.19 -0.08
CA TYR A 28 15.77 13.85 1.10
C TYR A 28 16.26 15.13 1.79
N ILE A 29 16.65 14.99 3.05
CA ILE A 29 17.29 16.04 3.82
C ILE A 29 18.80 15.79 3.77
N GLY A 30 19.56 16.80 3.30
CA GLY A 30 21.02 16.75 3.24
C GLY A 30 21.69 16.85 4.62
N MET A 31 23.01 16.70 4.65
CA MET A 31 23.78 16.76 5.92
C MET A 31 23.76 18.14 6.58
N SER A 32 23.42 19.19 5.83
CA SER A 32 23.32 20.57 6.33
C SER A 32 21.88 20.97 6.67
N ASP A 33 20.98 20.01 6.85
CA ASP A 33 19.55 20.19 7.04
C ASP A 33 18.84 20.90 5.86
N ASP A 34 19.45 20.88 4.68
CA ASP A 34 18.87 21.40 3.45
C ASP A 34 17.99 20.35 2.76
N TYR A 35 16.85 20.80 2.26
CA TYR A 35 15.89 19.96 1.53
C TYR A 35 16.31 19.83 0.06
N HIS A 36 16.39 18.59 -0.40
CA HIS A 36 16.71 18.27 -1.79
C HIS A 36 15.59 17.44 -2.41
N GLU A 37 15.22 17.78 -3.60
CA GLU A 37 14.33 16.99 -4.45
C GLU A 37 15.14 16.09 -5.38
N ILE A 38 14.62 14.90 -5.64
CA ILE A 38 15.25 14.00 -6.61
C ILE A 38 14.78 14.38 -8.01
N ASP A 39 15.71 14.51 -8.93
CA ASP A 39 15.44 14.88 -10.32
C ASP A 39 14.60 13.80 -11.03
N ASP A 40 13.77 14.22 -11.96
CA ASP A 40 12.88 13.34 -12.71
C ASP A 40 13.63 12.26 -13.48
N ASP A 41 14.77 12.57 -14.06
CA ASP A 41 15.60 11.60 -14.80
C ASP A 41 16.13 10.50 -13.87
N VAL A 42 16.48 10.87 -12.64
CA VAL A 42 16.91 9.91 -11.60
C VAL A 42 15.73 9.02 -11.17
N LEU A 43 14.55 9.61 -10.96
CA LEU A 43 13.35 8.84 -10.63
C LEU A 43 12.97 7.87 -11.75
N LYS A 44 13.01 8.30 -13.02
CA LYS A 44 12.77 7.44 -14.18
C LYS A 44 13.78 6.29 -14.27
N ALA A 45 15.06 6.57 -14.02
CA ALA A 45 16.10 5.55 -14.01
C ALA A 45 15.88 4.51 -12.88
N LEU A 46 15.51 4.98 -11.68
CA LEU A 46 15.21 4.10 -10.56
C LEU A 46 13.95 3.24 -10.80
N LEU A 47 12.89 3.85 -11.35
CA LEU A 47 11.68 3.12 -11.75
C LEU A 47 12.01 2.04 -12.78
N GLY A 48 12.77 2.37 -13.80
CA GLY A 48 13.23 1.41 -14.81
C GLY A 48 14.06 0.26 -14.20
N ALA A 49 14.93 0.54 -13.23
CA ALA A 49 15.67 -0.49 -12.51
C ALA A 49 14.77 -1.42 -11.69
N LEU A 50 13.59 -0.94 -11.26
CA LEU A 50 12.55 -1.74 -10.60
C LEU A 50 11.60 -2.45 -11.58
N GLY A 51 11.83 -2.31 -12.89
CA GLY A 51 10.97 -2.89 -13.92
C GLY A 51 9.65 -2.13 -14.12
N VAL A 52 9.61 -0.87 -13.71
CA VAL A 52 8.45 0.01 -13.87
C VAL A 52 8.71 1.00 -15.01
N ASP A 53 7.85 0.96 -16.02
CA ASP A 53 7.97 1.85 -17.16
C ASP A 53 7.47 3.26 -16.82
N ALA A 54 8.29 4.26 -17.11
CA ALA A 54 8.02 5.66 -16.86
C ALA A 54 8.67 6.58 -17.90
N HIS A 55 8.85 6.08 -19.15
CA HIS A 55 9.57 6.81 -20.17
C HIS A 55 8.80 8.07 -20.65
N ASP A 56 7.47 8.01 -20.68
CA ASP A 56 6.57 9.12 -21.00
C ASP A 56 5.32 9.10 -20.10
N ASP A 57 4.42 10.05 -20.32
CA ASP A 57 3.23 10.23 -19.47
C ASP A 57 2.25 9.05 -19.61
N ASP A 58 2.08 8.51 -20.81
CA ASP A 58 1.20 7.35 -21.06
C ASP A 58 1.74 6.10 -20.33
N ALA A 59 3.05 5.86 -20.38
CA ALA A 59 3.71 4.77 -19.68
C ALA A 59 3.61 4.91 -18.15
N ILE A 60 3.67 6.14 -17.64
CA ILE A 60 3.47 6.44 -16.22
C ILE A 60 2.05 6.06 -15.80
N ASP A 61 1.03 6.51 -16.55
CA ASP A 61 -0.37 6.24 -16.24
C ASP A 61 -0.68 4.73 -16.30
N ASP A 62 -0.21 4.04 -17.33
CA ASP A 62 -0.33 2.59 -17.46
C ASP A 62 0.32 1.85 -16.31
N SER A 63 1.51 2.29 -15.88
CA SER A 63 2.22 1.73 -14.74
C SER A 63 1.48 1.95 -13.42
N VAL A 64 0.90 3.13 -13.19
CA VAL A 64 0.05 3.42 -12.03
C VAL A 64 -1.15 2.48 -12.00
N VAL A 65 -1.89 2.39 -13.11
CA VAL A 65 -3.07 1.51 -13.22
C VAL A 65 -2.70 0.05 -12.95
N ARG A 66 -1.60 -0.44 -13.54
CA ARG A 66 -1.13 -1.80 -13.34
C ARG A 66 -0.79 -2.09 -11.88
N ILE A 67 -0.04 -1.21 -11.23
CA ILE A 67 0.39 -1.38 -9.83
C ILE A 67 -0.83 -1.32 -8.89
N LEU A 68 -1.75 -0.40 -9.11
CA LEU A 68 -2.98 -0.32 -8.32
C LEU A 68 -3.84 -1.57 -8.49
N ARG A 69 -3.98 -2.07 -9.73
CA ARG A 69 -4.68 -3.33 -10.01
C ARG A 69 -4.03 -4.52 -9.30
N GLU A 70 -2.70 -4.64 -9.34
CA GLU A 70 -1.98 -5.70 -8.63
C GLU A 70 -2.15 -5.61 -7.12
N ARG A 71 -2.11 -4.39 -6.57
CA ARG A 71 -2.24 -4.14 -5.12
C ARG A 71 -3.65 -4.39 -4.61
N HIS A 72 -4.66 -3.82 -5.27
CA HIS A 72 -6.06 -3.89 -4.84
C HIS A 72 -6.82 -5.09 -5.41
N GLY A 73 -6.32 -5.72 -6.47
CA GLY A 73 -6.86 -6.96 -7.00
C GLY A 73 -6.56 -8.19 -6.13
N ARG A 74 -5.61 -8.08 -5.20
CA ARG A 74 -5.33 -9.13 -4.21
C ARG A 74 -6.17 -8.91 -2.98
N LEU A 75 -6.77 -9.98 -2.47
CA LEU A 75 -7.59 -9.92 -1.26
C LEU A 75 -6.77 -9.51 -0.03
N VAL A 76 -5.53 -9.99 0.07
CA VAL A 76 -4.59 -9.71 1.17
C VAL A 76 -3.16 -9.61 0.64
N ALA A 77 -2.31 -8.86 1.33
CA ALA A 77 -0.89 -8.81 1.02
C ALA A 77 -0.25 -10.21 1.20
N PRO A 78 0.67 -10.63 0.31
CA PRO A 78 1.31 -11.95 0.40
C PRO A 78 2.05 -12.20 1.72
N THR A 79 2.49 -11.14 2.35
CA THR A 79 3.23 -11.17 3.62
C THR A 79 2.82 -9.99 4.46
N VAL A 80 2.53 -10.24 5.72
CA VAL A 80 2.28 -9.23 6.74
C VAL A 80 3.25 -9.47 7.89
N LEU A 81 3.93 -8.41 8.34
CA LEU A 81 4.81 -8.49 9.50
C LEU A 81 4.02 -8.10 10.74
N HIS A 82 4.03 -8.98 11.73
CA HIS A 82 3.48 -8.72 13.05
C HIS A 82 4.60 -8.67 14.09
N VAL A 83 4.54 -7.69 14.98
CA VAL A 83 5.49 -7.53 16.09
C VAL A 83 4.79 -7.94 17.38
N VAL A 84 5.24 -9.02 18.00
CA VAL A 84 4.69 -9.48 19.29
C VAL A 84 4.74 -8.38 20.34
N GLY A 85 3.69 -8.28 21.09
CA GLY A 85 3.50 -7.22 22.07
C GLY A 85 2.92 -5.92 21.50
N LYS A 86 2.61 -5.89 20.21
CA LYS A 86 1.89 -4.79 19.56
C LYS A 86 0.63 -5.31 18.90
N GLU A 87 -0.44 -4.54 19.01
CA GLU A 87 -1.62 -4.76 18.20
C GLU A 87 -1.32 -4.31 16.77
N ASP A 88 -1.58 -5.18 15.82
CA ASP A 88 -1.40 -4.92 14.40
C ASP A 88 -2.69 -5.15 13.62
N ARG A 89 -2.73 -4.64 12.39
CA ARG A 89 -3.88 -4.80 11.50
C ARG A 89 -3.47 -5.38 10.16
N VAL A 90 -4.17 -6.41 9.75
CA VAL A 90 -4.08 -6.94 8.39
C VAL A 90 -5.15 -6.27 7.54
N LEU A 91 -4.74 -5.62 6.46
CA LEU A 91 -5.65 -4.99 5.51
C LEU A 91 -6.09 -6.01 4.46
N LEU A 92 -7.39 -6.01 4.19
CA LEU A 92 -8.06 -6.88 3.23
C LEU A 92 -8.78 -6.04 2.18
N ASN A 93 -8.59 -6.37 0.93
CA ASN A 93 -9.33 -5.76 -0.18
C ASN A 93 -10.58 -6.61 -0.45
N THR A 94 -11.73 -6.13 -0.06
CA THR A 94 -12.99 -6.86 -0.17
C THR A 94 -13.97 -6.15 -1.11
N GLY A 95 -14.92 -6.87 -1.67
CA GLY A 95 -16.05 -6.23 -2.35
C GLY A 95 -16.89 -5.43 -1.35
N ILE A 96 -17.44 -4.29 -1.77
CA ILE A 96 -18.18 -3.35 -0.91
C ILE A 96 -19.33 -4.01 -0.14
N MET A 97 -19.89 -5.09 -0.69
CA MET A 97 -21.06 -5.78 -0.15
C MET A 97 -20.73 -7.06 0.62
N GLN A 98 -19.47 -7.41 0.77
CA GLN A 98 -19.05 -8.65 1.43
C GLN A 98 -18.19 -8.32 2.65
N ILE A 99 -18.66 -8.72 3.82
CA ILE A 99 -17.84 -8.79 5.03
C ILE A 99 -17.47 -10.27 5.20
N PRO A 100 -16.33 -10.71 4.67
CA PRO A 100 -15.90 -12.09 4.85
C PRO A 100 -15.55 -12.31 6.32
N SER A 101 -15.72 -13.54 6.80
CA SER A 101 -15.09 -13.97 8.05
C SER A 101 -13.62 -14.30 7.77
N ALA A 102 -12.73 -14.00 8.69
CA ALA A 102 -11.33 -14.35 8.55
C ALA A 102 -10.87 -15.18 9.76
N THR A 103 -10.16 -16.25 9.47
CA THR A 103 -9.56 -17.15 10.47
C THR A 103 -8.05 -17.11 10.30
N ILE A 104 -7.34 -16.82 11.38
CA ILE A 104 -5.89 -16.91 11.45
C ILE A 104 -5.56 -18.27 12.07
N THR A 105 -4.91 -19.15 11.31
CA THR A 105 -4.44 -20.43 11.81
C THR A 105 -2.98 -20.33 12.21
N LEU A 106 -2.66 -20.63 13.44
CA LEU A 106 -1.31 -20.62 13.98
C LEU A 106 -0.56 -21.89 13.57
N GLU A 107 0.77 -21.86 13.66
CA GLU A 107 1.62 -23.02 13.31
C GLU A 107 1.33 -24.26 14.19
N ASN A 108 0.93 -24.05 15.44
CA ASN A 108 0.52 -25.11 16.35
C ASN A 108 -0.88 -25.69 16.06
N GLY A 109 -1.58 -25.15 15.07
CA GLY A 109 -2.92 -25.55 14.66
C GLY A 109 -4.06 -24.83 15.39
N ASP A 110 -3.75 -23.93 16.33
CA ASP A 110 -4.78 -23.11 16.96
C ASP A 110 -5.39 -22.12 15.97
N GLU A 111 -6.68 -21.83 16.12
CA GLU A 111 -7.41 -20.90 15.26
C GLU A 111 -7.85 -19.67 16.05
N TYR A 112 -7.61 -18.51 15.46
CA TYR A 112 -8.11 -17.24 15.94
C TYR A 112 -9.08 -16.64 14.92
N GLN A 113 -10.30 -16.35 15.35
CA GLN A 113 -11.30 -15.66 14.52
C GLN A 113 -11.24 -14.16 14.82
N GLY A 114 -10.79 -13.40 13.85
CA GLY A 114 -10.78 -11.95 13.93
C GLY A 114 -12.09 -11.35 13.45
N ALA A 115 -12.55 -10.34 14.17
CA ALA A 115 -13.63 -9.50 13.67
C ALA A 115 -13.10 -8.62 12.54
N LEU A 116 -13.83 -8.57 11.43
CA LEU A 116 -13.54 -7.68 10.33
C LEU A 116 -14.16 -6.31 10.57
N GLU A 117 -13.31 -5.30 10.57
CA GLU A 117 -13.71 -3.91 10.68
C GLU A 117 -13.70 -3.26 9.28
N PRO A 118 -14.85 -2.81 8.76
CA PRO A 118 -14.89 -2.11 7.49
C PRO A 118 -14.23 -0.74 7.59
N GLY A 119 -13.50 -0.35 6.53
CA GLY A 119 -12.99 1.01 6.40
C GLY A 119 -11.71 1.32 7.18
N ALA A 120 -10.96 0.33 7.61
CA ALA A 120 -9.70 0.53 8.35
C ALA A 120 -8.49 0.74 7.42
N GLY A 121 -8.57 1.70 6.57
CA GLY A 121 -7.46 2.39 5.94
C GLY A 121 -7.62 3.87 6.25
N ASP A 122 -6.94 4.76 5.55
CA ASP A 122 -7.24 6.21 5.61
C ASP A 122 -8.65 6.56 5.10
N GLY A 123 -9.45 5.55 5.13
CA GLY A 123 -10.87 5.52 5.32
C GLY A 123 -11.64 5.47 4.05
N SER A 124 -11.93 5.57 3.29
CA SER A 124 -13.13 5.88 2.48
C SER A 124 -12.96 5.74 0.97
N GLN A 125 -11.84 5.26 0.52
CA GLN A 125 -11.65 5.10 -0.91
C GLN A 125 -12.02 3.68 -1.33
N ALA A 126 -13.18 3.56 -1.97
CA ALA A 126 -13.42 2.42 -2.82
C ALA A 126 -12.62 2.60 -4.11
N TYR A 127 -11.83 1.60 -4.45
CA TYR A 127 -11.07 1.57 -5.70
C TYR A 127 -11.84 0.77 -6.74
N GLU A 128 -11.85 1.24 -7.98
CA GLU A 128 -12.38 0.45 -9.08
C GLU A 128 -11.24 -0.40 -9.67
N VAL A 129 -11.41 -1.71 -9.64
CA VAL A 129 -10.49 -2.68 -10.24
C VAL A 129 -11.30 -3.58 -11.17
N ASP A 130 -10.99 -3.54 -12.46
CA ASP A 130 -11.66 -4.34 -13.50
C ASP A 130 -13.20 -4.25 -13.45
N GLY A 131 -13.72 -3.03 -13.27
CA GLY A 131 -15.17 -2.77 -13.20
C GLY A 131 -15.83 -3.19 -11.89
N LYS A 132 -15.08 -3.55 -10.87
CA LYS A 132 -15.57 -3.88 -9.53
C LYS A 132 -15.05 -2.89 -8.51
N PHE A 133 -15.93 -2.43 -7.65
CA PHE A 133 -15.51 -1.62 -6.51
C PHE A 133 -14.95 -2.49 -5.39
N VAL A 134 -13.74 -2.17 -4.97
CA VAL A 134 -13.01 -2.82 -3.88
C VAL A 134 -12.91 -1.84 -2.73
N ALA A 135 -13.32 -2.25 -1.55
CA ALA A 135 -13.16 -1.51 -0.31
C ALA A 135 -12.11 -2.20 0.58
N THR A 136 -11.48 -1.43 1.44
CA THR A 136 -10.53 -1.98 2.42
C THR A 136 -11.25 -2.31 3.72
N ALA A 137 -11.07 -3.52 4.21
CA ALA A 137 -11.42 -3.92 5.56
C ALA A 137 -10.15 -4.27 6.34
N SER A 138 -10.21 -4.39 7.64
CA SER A 138 -9.09 -4.87 8.44
C SER A 138 -9.49 -5.94 9.43
N ILE A 139 -8.55 -6.82 9.74
CA ILE A 139 -8.62 -7.72 10.87
C ILE A 139 -7.55 -7.32 11.88
N THR A 140 -7.93 -7.16 13.13
CA THR A 140 -6.98 -6.86 14.20
C THR A 140 -6.28 -8.14 14.65
N ILE A 141 -4.95 -8.10 14.71
CA ILE A 141 -4.12 -9.17 15.29
C ILE A 141 -3.83 -8.77 16.74
N PRO A 142 -4.26 -9.56 17.74
CA PRO A 142 -3.96 -9.27 19.12
C PRO A 142 -2.46 -9.29 19.43
N ALA A 143 -2.05 -8.44 20.37
CA ALA A 143 -0.65 -8.29 20.77
C ALA A 143 -0.04 -9.56 21.40
N ASP A 144 -0.86 -10.45 21.95
CA ASP A 144 -0.48 -11.68 22.63
C ASP A 144 -0.45 -12.92 21.73
N LEU A 145 -0.77 -12.76 20.44
CA LEU A 145 -0.63 -13.87 19.49
C LEU A 145 0.83 -14.32 19.41
N PRO A 146 1.11 -15.61 19.63
CA PRO A 146 2.48 -16.13 19.60
C PRO A 146 3.07 -15.98 18.18
N VAL A 147 4.38 -15.67 18.14
CA VAL A 147 5.10 -15.62 16.87
C VAL A 147 5.24 -17.02 16.31
N SER A 148 4.55 -17.25 15.22
CA SER A 148 4.79 -18.42 14.38
C SER A 148 4.34 -18.05 12.96
N TYR A 149 4.75 -18.83 11.98
CA TYR A 149 4.21 -18.69 10.64
C TYR A 149 2.71 -18.96 10.68
N THR A 150 1.91 -17.98 10.29
CA THR A 150 0.45 -18.08 10.31
C THR A 150 -0.11 -18.11 8.90
N HIS A 151 -1.15 -18.91 8.70
CA HIS A 151 -1.93 -18.92 7.47
C HIS A 151 -3.24 -18.16 7.71
N LEU A 152 -3.55 -17.21 6.84
CA LEU A 152 -4.85 -16.54 6.82
C LEU A 152 -5.76 -17.27 5.83
N THR A 153 -6.87 -17.78 6.30
CA THR A 153 -7.93 -18.38 5.47
C THR A 153 -9.13 -17.43 5.47
N LEU A 154 -9.67 -17.18 4.29
CA LEU A 154 -10.76 -16.24 4.02
C LEU A 154 -11.93 -16.97 3.40
#